data_b6ab81bcaacb12aa20f608a0cf9ad381
#
_entry.id   b6ab81bcaacb12aa20f608a0cf9ad381
#
_cell.length_a   1.000
_cell.length_b   1.000
_cell.length_c   1.000
_cell.angle_alpha   90.00
_cell.angle_beta   90.00
_cell.angle_gamma   90.00
#
_symmetry.space_group_name_H-M   'P 1'
#
loop_
_entity.id
_entity.type
_entity.pdbx_description
1 polymer ?
#
loop_
_entity_poly.entity_id
_entity_poly.type
_entity_poly.pdbx_seq_one_letter_code
_entity_poly.pdbx_strand_id
1 'polypeptide(L)'
;KVRDQIKEQIEEKAWNDEVHAYTQYYGSTALDASVLLMEQYGFIDPNDPRFVATVKSTERELLKDGLMYRYKNEDDFGEPSSSITICTFWFIRSLIKIGEVEQAKKYFNQLLTYSNHLGLFSEDIDFKTKRLLGNFPQAYSHLALIDTAIQFNKVFSI
;
A
#
# COMPACT_ATOMS: atom_id res chain seq x y z
N LYS A 1 -6.17 25.06 -13.02
CA LYS A 1 -5.06 26.03 -12.84
C LYS A 1 -4.22 25.69 -11.59
N VAL A 2 -4.72 25.85 -10.33
CA VAL A 2 -3.93 25.54 -9.13
C VAL A 2 -3.70 24.02 -9.00
N ARG A 3 -4.74 23.20 -9.20
CA ARG A 3 -4.63 21.73 -9.21
C ARG A 3 -3.54 21.26 -10.17
N ASP A 4 -3.48 21.81 -11.39
CA ASP A 4 -2.56 21.37 -12.43
C ASP A 4 -1.12 21.76 -12.05
N GLN A 5 -0.92 22.95 -11.47
CA GLN A 5 0.36 23.39 -10.92
C GLN A 5 0.85 22.48 -9.78
N ILE A 6 -0.05 22.05 -8.88
CA ILE A 6 0.29 21.11 -7.81
C ILE A 6 0.68 19.76 -8.41
N LYS A 7 -0.06 19.28 -9.41
CA LYS A 7 0.26 18.01 -10.09
C LYS A 7 1.65 18.07 -10.72
N GLU A 8 1.94 19.08 -11.52
CA GLU A 8 3.25 19.30 -12.15
C GLU A 8 4.38 19.34 -11.10
N GLN A 9 4.15 20.04 -9.99
CA GLN A 9 5.13 20.12 -8.91
C GLN A 9 5.40 18.77 -8.24
N ILE A 10 4.37 17.93 -8.03
CA ILE A 10 4.51 16.59 -7.48
C ILE A 10 5.26 15.69 -8.46
N GLU A 11 4.90 15.73 -9.74
CA GLU A 11 5.56 14.95 -10.80
C GLU A 11 7.05 15.27 -10.93
N GLU A 12 7.43 16.54 -10.73
CA GLU A 12 8.82 17.02 -10.79
C GLU A 12 9.62 16.72 -9.52
N LYS A 13 9.02 16.97 -8.34
CA LYS A 13 9.77 17.03 -7.07
C LYS A 13 9.61 15.84 -6.14
N ALA A 14 8.55 15.06 -6.30
CA ALA A 14 8.32 13.89 -5.44
C ALA A 14 8.95 12.60 -6.00
N TRP A 15 9.31 12.58 -7.29
CA TRP A 15 10.07 11.48 -7.87
C TRP A 15 11.54 11.55 -7.42
N ASN A 16 12.10 10.42 -7.05
CA ASN A 16 13.51 10.30 -6.69
C ASN A 16 14.16 9.15 -7.49
N ASP A 17 15.20 9.50 -8.26
CA ASP A 17 15.89 8.56 -9.15
C ASP A 17 16.76 7.54 -8.38
N GLU A 18 17.20 7.86 -7.15
CA GLU A 18 18.01 6.95 -6.34
C GLU A 18 17.20 5.73 -5.89
N VAL A 19 15.97 5.97 -5.42
CA VAL A 19 15.07 4.91 -4.95
C VAL A 19 14.09 4.43 -6.00
N HIS A 20 14.07 5.06 -7.19
CA HIS A 20 13.15 4.79 -8.30
C HIS A 20 11.68 4.79 -7.85
N ALA A 21 11.26 5.82 -7.09
CA ALA A 21 9.91 5.92 -6.56
C ALA A 21 9.48 7.37 -6.31
N TYR A 22 8.18 7.57 -6.23
CA TYR A 22 7.61 8.70 -5.51
C TYR A 22 7.83 8.52 -4.03
N THR A 23 8.30 9.58 -3.36
CA THR A 23 8.76 9.54 -1.97
C THR A 23 7.80 10.23 -1.03
N GLN A 24 7.99 10.02 0.27
CA GLN A 24 7.15 10.54 1.34
C GLN A 24 7.04 12.08 1.33
N TYR A 25 8.13 12.76 0.98
CA TYR A 25 8.20 14.22 0.82
C TYR A 25 9.31 14.60 -0.17
N TYR A 26 9.27 15.81 -0.69
CA TYR A 26 10.22 16.29 -1.70
C TYR A 26 11.68 16.18 -1.24
N GLY A 27 12.52 15.64 -2.10
CA GLY A 27 13.95 15.47 -1.83
C GLY A 27 14.31 14.35 -0.85
N SER A 28 13.33 13.55 -0.43
CA SER A 28 13.53 12.38 0.44
C SER A 28 13.88 11.13 -0.35
N THR A 29 14.52 10.17 0.32
CA THR A 29 14.62 8.76 -0.11
C THR A 29 13.64 7.86 0.67
N ALA A 30 12.95 8.41 1.67
CA ALA A 30 12.00 7.67 2.48
C ALA A 30 10.70 7.38 1.72
N LEU A 31 10.18 6.17 1.87
CA LEU A 31 8.93 5.72 1.25
C LEU A 31 7.78 5.72 2.26
N ASP A 32 6.58 5.95 1.75
CA ASP A 32 5.32 5.82 2.49
C ASP A 32 4.33 5.03 1.62
N ALA A 33 3.69 4.04 2.18
CA ALA A 33 2.72 3.20 1.45
C ALA A 33 1.53 4.00 0.89
N SER A 34 1.26 5.22 1.39
CA SER A 34 0.18 6.06 0.85
C SER A 34 0.41 6.51 -0.60
N VAL A 35 1.65 6.50 -1.09
CA VAL A 35 1.92 6.81 -2.51
C VAL A 35 1.28 5.79 -3.46
N LEU A 36 1.00 4.57 -2.99
CA LEU A 36 0.27 3.55 -3.74
C LEU A 36 -1.17 3.97 -4.09
N LEU A 37 -1.71 4.97 -3.40
CA LEU A 37 -3.04 5.52 -3.69
C LEU A 37 -3.08 6.47 -4.89
N MET A 38 -1.92 6.87 -5.43
CA MET A 38 -1.85 7.81 -6.57
C MET A 38 -2.68 7.33 -7.77
N GLU A 39 -2.63 6.04 -8.07
CA GLU A 39 -3.45 5.44 -9.15
C GLU A 39 -4.93 5.48 -8.80
N GLN A 40 -5.28 5.16 -7.55
CA GLN A 40 -6.68 5.09 -7.10
C GLN A 40 -7.41 6.43 -7.27
N TYR A 41 -6.71 7.52 -7.07
CA TYR A 41 -7.25 8.88 -7.21
C TYR A 41 -7.05 9.48 -8.61
N GLY A 42 -6.59 8.68 -9.58
CA GLY A 42 -6.40 9.13 -10.96
C GLY A 42 -5.27 10.17 -11.12
N PHE A 43 -4.32 10.19 -10.20
CA PHE A 43 -3.14 11.04 -10.33
C PHE A 43 -2.18 10.51 -11.39
N ILE A 44 -1.98 9.20 -11.46
CA ILE A 44 -1.07 8.50 -12.37
C ILE A 44 -1.75 7.28 -12.99
N ASP A 45 -1.39 6.95 -14.24
CA ASP A 45 -1.84 5.73 -14.89
C ASP A 45 -1.14 4.50 -14.27
N PRO A 46 -1.85 3.37 -14.05
CA PRO A 46 -1.23 2.16 -13.50
C PRO A 46 -0.12 1.58 -14.36
N ASN A 47 -0.13 1.87 -15.68
CA ASN A 47 0.92 1.44 -16.61
C ASN A 47 2.07 2.44 -16.72
N ASP A 48 2.02 3.57 -16.04
CA ASP A 48 3.14 4.53 -16.03
C ASP A 48 4.38 3.84 -15.41
N PRO A 49 5.53 3.83 -16.10
CA PRO A 49 6.75 3.19 -15.57
C PRO A 49 7.17 3.68 -14.19
N ARG A 50 6.89 4.96 -13.86
CA ARG A 50 7.20 5.52 -12.54
C ARG A 50 6.28 4.95 -11.45
N PHE A 51 4.99 4.70 -11.78
CA PHE A 51 4.10 4.05 -10.81
C PHE A 51 4.50 2.59 -10.59
N VAL A 52 4.77 1.85 -11.67
CA VAL A 52 5.25 0.46 -11.57
C VAL A 52 6.54 0.40 -10.73
N ALA A 53 7.50 1.28 -11.00
CA ALA A 53 8.74 1.36 -10.24
C ALA A 53 8.48 1.72 -8.76
N THR A 54 7.56 2.64 -8.47
CA THR A 54 7.15 2.99 -7.10
C THR A 54 6.57 1.79 -6.37
N VAL A 55 5.67 1.02 -7.00
CA VAL A 55 5.12 -0.21 -6.40
C VAL A 55 6.22 -1.20 -6.07
N LYS A 56 7.15 -1.44 -7.00
CA LYS A 56 8.27 -2.38 -6.79
C LYS A 56 9.26 -1.90 -5.72
N SER A 57 9.55 -0.62 -5.66
CA SER A 57 10.41 -0.05 -4.60
C SER A 57 9.72 -0.10 -3.24
N THR A 58 8.42 0.19 -3.18
CA THR A 58 7.62 0.04 -1.95
C THR A 58 7.59 -1.42 -1.47
N GLU A 59 7.44 -2.38 -2.40
CA GLU A 59 7.53 -3.80 -2.09
C GLU A 59 8.87 -4.15 -1.45
N ARG A 60 9.98 -3.77 -2.10
CA ARG A 60 11.34 -4.07 -1.64
C ARG A 60 11.63 -3.49 -0.26
N GLU A 61 11.23 -2.25 -0.02
CA GLU A 61 11.60 -1.50 1.18
C GLU A 61 10.62 -1.68 2.33
N LEU A 62 9.32 -1.75 2.07
CA LEU A 62 8.29 -1.71 3.11
C LEU A 62 7.59 -3.05 3.35
N LEU A 63 7.74 -4.05 2.46
CA LEU A 63 7.11 -5.34 2.69
C LEU A 63 7.97 -6.22 3.61
N LYS A 64 7.34 -6.81 4.62
CA LYS A 64 7.96 -7.78 5.53
C LYS A 64 6.99 -8.92 5.82
N ASP A 65 7.39 -10.14 5.49
CA ASP A 65 6.59 -11.37 5.74
C ASP A 65 5.15 -11.29 5.21
N GLY A 66 4.95 -10.61 4.06
CA GLY A 66 3.65 -10.42 3.43
C GLY A 66 2.77 -9.34 4.06
N LEU A 67 3.30 -8.55 4.98
CA LEU A 67 2.67 -7.39 5.60
C LEU A 67 3.44 -6.10 5.26
N MET A 68 2.72 -5.01 5.00
CA MET A 68 3.30 -3.74 4.57
C MET A 68 3.47 -2.79 5.75
N TYR A 69 4.69 -2.25 5.93
CA TYR A 69 4.86 -1.04 6.74
C TYR A 69 4.15 0.14 6.09
N ARG A 70 3.64 1.08 6.87
CA ARG A 70 3.25 2.38 6.37
C ARG A 70 4.49 3.15 5.91
N TYR A 71 5.49 3.24 6.77
CA TYR A 71 6.84 3.79 6.59
C TYR A 71 7.77 3.14 7.61
N LYS A 72 9.08 3.34 7.45
CA LYS A 72 10.09 2.81 8.39
C LYS A 72 10.82 3.89 9.18
N ASN A 73 10.55 5.15 8.90
CA ASN A 73 11.17 6.25 9.64
C ASN A 73 10.74 6.20 11.09
N GLU A 74 11.66 6.48 11.99
CA GLU A 74 11.35 6.79 13.38
C GLU A 74 10.48 8.06 13.45
N ASP A 75 9.45 8.02 14.26
CA ASP A 75 8.55 9.13 14.55
C ASP A 75 8.46 9.38 16.06
N ASP A 76 7.53 10.22 16.52
CA ASP A 76 7.35 10.55 17.94
C ASP A 76 7.01 9.31 18.82
N PHE A 77 6.68 8.19 18.21
CA PHE A 77 6.36 6.92 18.90
C PHE A 77 7.48 5.86 18.74
N GLY A 78 8.59 6.21 18.07
CA GLY A 78 9.73 5.33 17.78
C GLY A 78 9.61 4.63 16.42
N GLU A 79 10.38 3.56 16.21
CA GLU A 79 10.33 2.77 14.98
C GLU A 79 9.02 1.98 14.90
N PRO A 80 8.33 1.98 13.73
CA PRO A 80 7.12 1.19 13.55
C PRO A 80 7.37 -0.31 13.76
N SER A 81 6.59 -0.94 14.65
CA SER A 81 6.73 -2.36 15.01
C SER A 81 5.62 -3.26 14.46
N SER A 82 4.59 -2.67 13.85
CA SER A 82 3.42 -3.36 13.28
C SER A 82 3.12 -2.89 11.86
N SER A 83 2.36 -3.70 11.15
CA SER A 83 1.78 -3.34 9.86
C SER A 83 0.44 -2.65 10.08
N ILE A 84 0.25 -1.45 9.56
CA ILE A 84 -1.10 -0.89 9.44
C ILE A 84 -1.83 -1.68 8.35
N THR A 85 -2.86 -2.42 8.73
CA THR A 85 -3.52 -3.44 7.89
C THR A 85 -3.95 -2.90 6.51
N ILE A 86 -4.46 -1.67 6.47
CA ILE A 86 -4.90 -1.02 5.23
C ILE A 86 -3.76 -0.89 4.20
N CYS A 87 -2.52 -0.67 4.64
CA CYS A 87 -1.37 -0.52 3.75
C CYS A 87 -1.07 -1.79 2.96
N THR A 88 -1.27 -2.96 3.58
CA THR A 88 -1.13 -4.25 2.88
C THR A 88 -2.21 -4.41 1.81
N PHE A 89 -3.44 -3.99 2.06
CA PHE A 89 -4.51 -3.99 1.04
C PHE A 89 -4.20 -3.02 -0.10
N TRP A 90 -3.68 -1.82 0.17
CA TRP A 90 -3.25 -0.88 -0.88
C TRP A 90 -2.18 -1.49 -1.79
N PHE A 91 -1.21 -2.16 -1.19
CA PHE A 91 -0.17 -2.84 -1.95
C PHE A 91 -0.75 -3.95 -2.84
N ILE A 92 -1.59 -4.82 -2.30
CA ILE A 92 -2.25 -5.90 -3.06
C ILE A 92 -3.06 -5.32 -4.22
N ARG A 93 -3.81 -4.25 -3.97
CA ARG A 93 -4.57 -3.56 -5.01
C ARG A 93 -3.65 -3.01 -6.10
N SER A 94 -2.53 -2.38 -5.72
CA SER A 94 -1.56 -1.86 -6.68
C SER A 94 -0.95 -2.95 -7.54
N LEU A 95 -0.66 -4.14 -6.98
CA LEU A 95 -0.21 -5.31 -7.75
C LEU A 95 -1.25 -5.73 -8.80
N ILE A 96 -2.53 -5.76 -8.45
CA ILE A 96 -3.60 -6.03 -9.43
C ILE A 96 -3.55 -5.02 -10.57
N LYS A 97 -3.39 -3.74 -10.25
CA LYS A 97 -3.43 -2.63 -11.21
C LYS A 97 -2.24 -2.63 -12.18
N ILE A 98 -1.07 -3.05 -11.73
CA ILE A 98 0.12 -3.18 -12.60
C ILE A 98 0.21 -4.57 -13.29
N GLY A 99 -0.83 -5.41 -13.19
CA GLY A 99 -0.90 -6.71 -13.86
C GLY A 99 -0.29 -7.90 -13.10
N GLU A 100 0.23 -7.70 -11.89
CA GLU A 100 0.85 -8.76 -11.06
C GLU A 100 -0.22 -9.54 -10.26
N VAL A 101 -1.23 -10.05 -10.97
CA VAL A 101 -2.47 -10.60 -10.36
C VAL A 101 -2.22 -11.83 -9.51
N GLU A 102 -1.34 -12.74 -9.94
CA GLU A 102 -1.04 -13.98 -9.19
C GLU A 102 -0.30 -13.67 -7.89
N GLN A 103 0.62 -12.70 -7.92
CA GLN A 103 1.31 -12.23 -6.73
C GLN A 103 0.34 -11.55 -5.76
N ALA A 104 -0.53 -10.69 -6.28
CA ALA A 104 -1.59 -10.05 -5.50
C ALA A 104 -2.49 -11.10 -4.80
N LYS A 105 -2.91 -12.13 -5.52
CA LYS A 105 -3.74 -13.23 -4.99
C LYS A 105 -3.03 -13.99 -3.88
N LYS A 106 -1.73 -14.24 -4.02
CA LYS A 106 -0.93 -14.89 -2.97
C LYS A 106 -0.94 -14.05 -1.68
N TYR A 107 -0.65 -12.75 -1.77
CA TYR A 107 -0.65 -11.88 -0.60
C TYR A 107 -2.05 -11.66 -0.01
N PHE A 108 -3.07 -11.57 -0.85
CA PHE A 108 -4.45 -11.45 -0.40
C PHE A 108 -4.88 -12.67 0.41
N ASN A 109 -4.65 -13.88 -0.11
CA ASN A 109 -4.97 -15.11 0.61
C ASN A 109 -4.19 -15.23 1.93
N GLN A 110 -2.91 -14.84 1.93
CA GLN A 110 -2.12 -14.80 3.15
C GLN A 110 -2.69 -13.82 4.18
N LEU A 111 -3.02 -12.59 3.75
CA LEU A 111 -3.59 -11.57 4.64
C LEU A 111 -4.92 -12.02 5.25
N LEU A 112 -5.78 -12.69 4.47
CA LEU A 112 -7.06 -13.22 4.96
C LEU A 112 -6.88 -14.21 6.14
N THR A 113 -5.75 -14.93 6.22
CA THR A 113 -5.49 -15.85 7.32
C THR A 113 -5.25 -15.16 8.67
N TYR A 114 -5.00 -13.84 8.67
CA TYR A 114 -4.76 -13.05 9.87
C TYR A 114 -6.02 -12.42 10.45
N SER A 115 -7.18 -12.55 9.79
CA SER A 115 -8.46 -12.15 10.35
C SER A 115 -8.84 -13.04 11.54
N ASN A 116 -9.75 -12.55 12.40
CA ASN A 116 -10.32 -13.41 13.43
C ASN A 116 -11.30 -14.44 12.84
N HIS A 117 -11.88 -15.29 13.71
CA HIS A 117 -12.84 -16.35 13.32
C HIS A 117 -14.13 -15.82 12.66
N LEU A 118 -14.41 -14.53 12.74
CA LEU A 118 -15.54 -13.86 12.06
C LEU A 118 -15.11 -13.13 10.77
N GLY A 119 -13.85 -13.25 10.35
CA GLY A 119 -13.30 -12.53 9.19
C GLY A 119 -13.02 -11.05 9.44
N LEU A 120 -12.92 -10.62 10.71
CA LEU A 120 -12.72 -9.22 11.05
C LEU A 120 -11.24 -8.89 11.25
N PHE A 121 -10.85 -7.68 10.82
CA PHE A 121 -9.51 -7.12 10.93
C PHE A 121 -9.43 -5.97 11.93
N SER A 122 -8.26 -5.83 12.54
CA SER A 122 -7.85 -4.68 13.34
C SER A 122 -7.23 -3.58 12.47
N GLU A 123 -6.86 -2.50 13.15
CA GLU A 123 -6.05 -1.42 12.59
C GLU A 123 -4.67 -1.93 12.18
N ASP A 124 -3.99 -2.62 13.09
CA ASP A 124 -2.65 -3.12 12.92
C ASP A 124 -2.55 -4.64 13.06
N ILE A 125 -1.48 -5.21 12.48
CA ILE A 125 -1.07 -6.60 12.65
C ILE A 125 0.40 -6.62 13.07
N ASP A 126 0.70 -7.27 14.19
CA ASP A 126 2.08 -7.45 14.66
C ASP A 126 2.91 -8.29 13.67
N PHE A 127 4.08 -7.79 13.27
CA PHE A 127 4.90 -8.49 12.27
C PHE A 127 5.40 -9.86 12.73
N LYS A 128 5.66 -10.05 14.01
CA LYS A 128 6.24 -11.26 14.55
C LYS A 128 5.19 -12.28 14.95
N THR A 129 4.19 -11.85 15.72
CA THR A 129 3.18 -12.74 16.31
C THR A 129 1.93 -12.89 15.46
N LYS A 130 1.74 -12.01 14.47
CA LYS A 130 0.53 -11.87 13.64
C LYS A 130 -0.75 -11.60 14.46
N ARG A 131 -0.59 -11.09 15.69
CA ARG A 131 -1.72 -10.66 16.51
C ARG A 131 -2.34 -9.39 15.94
N LEU A 132 -3.65 -9.31 16.05
CA LEU A 132 -4.43 -8.12 15.75
C LEU A 132 -4.20 -7.08 16.86
N LEU A 133 -3.85 -5.84 16.47
CA LEU A 133 -3.51 -4.73 17.36
C LEU A 133 -4.29 -3.48 16.99
N GLY A 134 -4.35 -2.52 17.92
CA GLY A 134 -5.04 -1.24 17.73
C GLY A 134 -6.57 -1.38 17.76
N ASN A 135 -7.26 -0.46 17.09
CA ASN A 135 -8.72 -0.46 17.03
C ASN A 135 -9.27 -1.71 16.33
N PHE A 136 -10.28 -2.33 16.94
CA PHE A 136 -10.89 -3.56 16.43
C PHE A 136 -12.41 -3.59 16.67
N PRO A 137 -13.24 -3.94 15.66
CA PRO A 137 -12.87 -4.05 14.25
C PRO A 137 -12.61 -2.67 13.63
N GLN A 138 -11.66 -2.59 12.68
CA GLN A 138 -11.28 -1.32 12.06
C GLN A 138 -11.98 -1.12 10.71
N ALA A 139 -12.77 -0.07 10.60
CA ALA A 139 -13.54 0.23 9.39
C ALA A 139 -12.66 0.47 8.15
N TYR A 140 -11.56 1.20 8.28
CA TYR A 140 -10.64 1.45 7.15
C TYR A 140 -10.03 0.17 6.58
N SER A 141 -9.68 -0.78 7.44
CA SER A 141 -9.17 -2.09 7.02
C SER A 141 -10.21 -2.85 6.21
N HIS A 142 -11.48 -2.81 6.63
CA HIS A 142 -12.57 -3.48 5.91
C HIS A 142 -12.96 -2.77 4.60
N LEU A 143 -12.90 -1.44 4.55
CA LEU A 143 -13.12 -0.70 3.29
C LEU A 143 -12.06 -1.09 2.25
N ALA A 144 -10.81 -1.19 2.66
CA ALA A 144 -9.73 -1.61 1.75
C ALA A 144 -9.82 -3.08 1.36
N LEU A 145 -10.23 -3.97 2.27
CA LEU A 145 -10.54 -5.36 1.96
C LEU A 145 -11.62 -5.46 0.87
N ILE A 146 -12.74 -4.74 1.04
CA ILE A 146 -13.86 -4.75 0.09
C ILE A 146 -13.41 -4.21 -1.28
N ASP A 147 -12.70 -3.07 -1.32
CA ASP A 147 -12.19 -2.51 -2.57
C ASP A 147 -11.26 -3.49 -3.28
N THR A 148 -10.32 -4.10 -2.55
CA THR A 148 -9.39 -5.09 -3.11
C THR A 148 -10.14 -6.30 -3.67
N ALA A 149 -11.13 -6.82 -2.96
CA ALA A 149 -11.96 -7.93 -3.44
C ALA A 149 -12.75 -7.56 -4.72
N ILE A 150 -13.25 -6.33 -4.80
CA ILE A 150 -13.91 -5.82 -6.01
C ILE A 150 -12.91 -5.75 -7.18
N GLN A 151 -11.66 -5.33 -6.96
CA GLN A 151 -10.65 -5.29 -8.02
C GLN A 151 -10.34 -6.71 -8.54
N PHE A 152 -10.21 -7.69 -7.67
CA PHE A 152 -10.07 -9.09 -8.09
C PHE A 152 -11.26 -9.55 -8.93
N ASN A 153 -12.48 -9.26 -8.49
CA ASN A 153 -13.69 -9.66 -9.23
C ASN A 153 -13.72 -9.07 -10.65
N LYS A 154 -13.27 -7.83 -10.83
CA LYS A 154 -13.18 -7.19 -12.16
C LYS A 154 -12.16 -7.87 -13.10
N VAL A 155 -11.08 -8.45 -12.55
CA VAL A 155 -10.05 -9.13 -13.35
C VAL A 155 -10.48 -10.55 -13.72
N PHE A 156 -11.22 -11.24 -12.84
CA PHE A 156 -11.66 -12.61 -13.05
C PHE A 156 -13.07 -12.73 -13.63
N SER A 157 -13.84 -11.62 -13.67
CA SER A 157 -15.14 -11.57 -14.36
C SER A 157 -14.91 -11.30 -15.84
N ILE A 158 -14.76 -12.37 -16.60
CA ILE A 158 -14.83 -12.36 -18.08
C ILE A 158 -16.23 -12.74 -18.50
#